data_67dc9988bcbb296b961b32b5e5e6057e
#
_entry.id   67dc9988bcbb296b961b32b5e5e6057e
#
_cell.length_a   1.000
_cell.length_b   1.000
_cell.length_c   1.000
_cell.angle_alpha   90.00
_cell.angle_beta   90.00
_cell.angle_gamma   90.00
#
_symmetry.space_group_name_H-M   'P 1'
#
loop_
_entity.id
_entity.type
_entity.pdbx_description
1 polymer ?
#
loop_
_entity_poly.entity_id
_entity_poly.type
_entity_poly.pdbx_seq_one_letter_code
_entity_poly.pdbx_strand_id
1 'polypeptide(L)'
;MRSKSFWTIIIGLPAVAVAATTILLLAEKEAPKTMETQTNNQSSSLKLVSQVFRDGAAIPAQYTCRGQNVNPPLNIMGVPAGTKSLALIVHDPDAVSGDFVHWTAWDIPIATTEVAANSVPTGTVQGINSAGRAGYMGPCPPAGTGTHHYIFELYALDKTLGLKNNTDRDQLKNAMEGHILAQHILTGLFSAD
;
A
#
# COMPACT_ATOMS: atom_id res chain seq x y z
N MET A 1 -44.67 92.41 31.91
CA MET A 1 -44.71 92.62 33.36
C MET A 1 -43.86 91.55 34.05
N ARG A 2 -42.83 91.99 34.77
CA ARG A 2 -42.22 91.40 35.94
C ARG A 2 -41.75 89.91 35.85
N SER A 3 -40.60 89.51 36.32
CA SER A 3 -39.61 90.08 37.23
C SER A 3 -38.39 89.15 37.24
N LYS A 4 -37.25 89.74 37.35
CA LYS A 4 -35.91 89.18 37.63
C LYS A 4 -35.86 88.18 38.83
N SER A 5 -34.95 87.24 38.79
CA SER A 5 -34.08 87.05 39.92
C SER A 5 -32.86 86.19 39.50
N PHE A 6 -31.71 86.78 39.67
CA PHE A 6 -30.42 86.25 39.71
C PHE A 6 -30.21 85.32 40.96
N TRP A 7 -29.56 84.23 40.82
CA TRP A 7 -28.82 83.68 41.94
C TRP A 7 -27.55 82.93 41.42
N THR A 8 -26.51 83.54 41.84
CA THR A 8 -25.10 83.01 41.70
C THR A 8 -24.81 82.05 42.85
N ILE A 9 -24.31 80.92 42.64
CA ILE A 9 -23.68 80.10 43.64
C ILE A 9 -22.58 79.28 42.99
N ILE A 10 -21.37 79.68 43.22
CA ILE A 10 -20.20 79.16 43.89
C ILE A 10 -19.76 77.78 43.44
N ILE A 11 -18.56 77.81 42.88
CA ILE A 11 -17.60 76.81 42.53
C ILE A 11 -17.32 75.86 43.70
N GLY A 12 -17.39 74.61 43.49
CA GLY A 12 -16.82 73.58 44.32
C GLY A 12 -16.17 72.53 43.43
N LEU A 13 -14.85 72.56 43.31
CA LEU A 13 -14.07 71.47 42.79
C LEU A 13 -14.01 70.33 43.80
N PRO A 14 -14.29 69.11 43.41
CA PRO A 14 -13.80 67.99 44.19
C PRO A 14 -12.52 67.42 43.55
N ALA A 15 -11.57 67.17 44.41
CA ALA A 15 -10.27 66.54 44.16
C ALA A 15 -10.41 65.23 43.40
N VAL A 16 -9.69 65.15 42.30
CA VAL A 16 -9.50 63.89 41.58
C VAL A 16 -8.49 63.04 42.39
N ALA A 17 -9.04 62.02 43.04
CA ALA A 17 -8.19 60.95 43.59
C ALA A 17 -7.71 60.03 42.45
N VAL A 18 -6.46 60.15 42.10
CA VAL A 18 -5.79 59.22 41.19
C VAL A 18 -5.57 57.90 41.95
N ALA A 19 -6.47 56.95 41.75
CA ALA A 19 -6.21 55.57 42.17
C ALA A 19 -5.23 54.94 41.20
N ALA A 20 -3.99 54.79 41.63
CA ALA A 20 -2.97 54.03 40.94
C ALA A 20 -3.36 52.52 41.01
N THR A 21 -4.03 52.03 39.98
CA THR A 21 -4.23 50.60 39.79
C THR A 21 -2.91 49.96 39.34
N THR A 22 -2.23 49.34 40.31
CA THR A 22 -1.09 48.49 40.02
C THR A 22 -1.58 47.25 39.26
N ILE A 23 -1.40 47.24 37.95
CA ILE A 23 -1.61 46.02 37.12
C ILE A 23 -0.49 45.06 37.45
N LEU A 24 -0.80 44.08 38.28
CA LEU A 24 0.08 42.91 38.52
C LEU A 24 0.07 42.07 37.25
N LEU A 25 1.07 42.24 36.40
CA LEU A 25 1.35 41.35 35.26
C LEU A 25 1.76 39.99 35.85
N LEU A 26 0.77 39.09 35.96
CA LEU A 26 1.04 37.67 36.13
C LEU A 26 1.67 37.18 34.81
N ALA A 27 2.98 37.04 34.81
CA ALA A 27 3.67 36.31 33.75
C ALA A 27 3.22 34.85 33.83
N GLU A 28 2.24 34.46 33.00
CA GLU A 28 1.96 33.08 32.76
C GLU A 28 3.22 32.48 32.12
N LYS A 29 3.91 31.68 32.93
CA LYS A 29 5.01 30.85 32.50
C LYS A 29 4.43 29.78 31.58
N GLU A 30 4.45 30.01 30.26
CA GLU A 30 4.15 29.00 29.29
C GLU A 30 5.01 27.78 29.54
N ALA A 31 4.39 26.67 29.94
CA ALA A 31 5.03 25.39 29.99
C ALA A 31 5.54 25.02 28.59
N PRO A 32 6.71 24.39 28.47
CA PRO A 32 7.21 23.98 27.15
C PRO A 32 6.20 23.06 26.51
N LYS A 33 5.68 23.47 25.35
CA LYS A 33 4.84 22.65 24.47
C LYS A 33 5.64 21.41 24.15
N THR A 34 5.27 20.30 24.80
CA THR A 34 5.77 18.97 24.44
C THR A 34 5.52 18.80 22.95
N MET A 35 6.59 18.71 22.18
CA MET A 35 6.55 18.32 20.78
C MET A 35 5.96 16.92 20.75
N GLU A 36 4.65 16.80 20.53
CA GLU A 36 4.05 15.54 20.13
C GLU A 36 4.74 15.14 18.84
N THR A 37 5.64 14.19 18.96
CA THR A 37 6.17 13.45 17.81
C THR A 37 4.96 12.83 17.15
N GLN A 38 4.45 13.50 16.11
CA GLN A 38 3.50 12.88 15.20
C GLN A 38 4.26 11.70 14.59
N THR A 39 4.08 10.52 15.17
CA THR A 39 4.34 9.26 14.49
C THR A 39 3.47 9.30 13.25
N ASN A 40 4.11 9.64 12.14
CA ASN A 40 3.55 9.51 10.81
C ASN A 40 3.23 8.01 10.63
N ASN A 41 2.03 7.62 11.05
CA ASN A 41 1.46 6.33 10.77
C ASN A 41 1.06 6.36 9.28
N GLN A 42 2.08 6.48 8.41
CA GLN A 42 1.91 6.13 7.01
C GLN A 42 1.58 4.64 7.02
N SER A 43 0.29 4.33 6.98
CA SER A 43 -0.19 3.01 6.62
C SER A 43 0.51 2.67 5.30
N SER A 44 1.63 1.96 5.40
CA SER A 44 2.37 1.50 4.24
C SER A 44 1.45 0.53 3.50
N SER A 45 0.82 1.00 2.43
CA SER A 45 0.00 0.13 1.61
C SER A 45 0.93 -0.72 0.75
N LEU A 46 0.89 -2.03 0.93
CA LEU A 46 1.58 -2.98 0.06
C LEU A 46 1.27 -2.65 -1.41
N LYS A 47 2.30 -2.61 -2.27
CA LYS A 47 2.15 -2.38 -3.70
C LYS A 47 3.03 -3.32 -4.51
N LEU A 48 2.45 -3.81 -5.60
CA LEU A 48 3.12 -4.56 -6.65
C LEU A 48 2.99 -3.77 -7.95
N VAL A 49 4.09 -3.46 -8.60
CA VAL A 49 4.10 -2.78 -9.90
C VAL A 49 5.11 -3.43 -10.83
N SER A 50 4.96 -3.26 -12.13
CA SER A 50 5.97 -3.65 -13.11
C SER A 50 6.53 -2.42 -13.81
N GLN A 51 7.82 -2.46 -14.17
CA GLN A 51 8.45 -1.40 -14.96
C GLN A 51 8.12 -1.53 -16.46
N VAL A 52 7.59 -2.69 -16.87
CA VAL A 52 7.38 -3.02 -18.29
C VAL A 52 5.92 -2.98 -18.73
N PHE A 53 4.98 -2.97 -17.77
CA PHE A 53 3.56 -2.71 -18.04
C PHE A 53 2.89 -2.07 -16.82
N ARG A 54 1.85 -1.29 -17.05
CA ARG A 54 1.01 -0.69 -15.99
C ARG A 54 -0.17 -1.59 -15.69
N ASP A 55 -0.82 -1.36 -14.57
CA ASP A 55 -2.08 -2.03 -14.23
C ASP A 55 -3.12 -1.82 -15.36
N GLY A 56 -3.75 -2.93 -15.79
CA GLY A 56 -4.67 -2.95 -16.92
C GLY A 56 -4.03 -2.76 -18.30
N ALA A 57 -2.69 -2.79 -18.43
CA ALA A 57 -2.00 -2.64 -19.71
C ALA A 57 -1.46 -3.99 -20.24
N ALA A 58 -1.10 -3.99 -21.54
CA ALA A 58 -0.59 -5.19 -22.21
C ALA A 58 0.76 -5.63 -21.62
N ILE A 59 0.89 -6.93 -21.35
CA ILE A 59 2.16 -7.58 -21.02
C ILE A 59 3.00 -7.68 -22.29
N PRO A 60 4.25 -7.18 -22.32
CA PRO A 60 5.11 -7.29 -23.50
C PRO A 60 5.36 -8.75 -23.91
N ALA A 61 5.37 -9.01 -25.20
CA ALA A 61 5.51 -10.36 -25.76
C ALA A 61 6.70 -11.15 -25.21
N GLN A 62 7.77 -10.48 -24.81
CA GLN A 62 8.94 -11.08 -24.19
C GLN A 62 8.60 -11.96 -22.98
N TYR A 63 7.60 -11.58 -22.18
CA TYR A 63 7.19 -12.27 -20.97
C TYR A 63 6.06 -13.28 -21.16
N THR A 64 5.74 -13.58 -22.42
CA THR A 64 4.67 -14.50 -22.84
C THR A 64 5.24 -15.67 -23.62
N CYS A 65 4.40 -16.64 -24.01
CA CYS A 65 4.81 -17.76 -24.87
C CYS A 65 5.22 -17.33 -26.30
N ARG A 66 4.96 -16.06 -26.68
CA ARG A 66 5.41 -15.47 -27.95
C ARG A 66 6.83 -14.94 -27.87
N GLY A 67 7.46 -14.92 -26.71
CA GLY A 67 8.82 -14.45 -26.49
C GLY A 67 9.67 -15.41 -25.68
N GLN A 68 10.39 -14.88 -24.69
CA GLN A 68 11.30 -15.66 -23.87
C GLN A 68 10.59 -16.53 -22.82
N ASN A 69 9.32 -16.26 -22.56
CA ASN A 69 8.50 -16.99 -21.58
C ASN A 69 9.10 -16.96 -20.15
N VAL A 70 9.56 -15.79 -19.76
CA VAL A 70 10.16 -15.54 -18.45
C VAL A 70 9.29 -14.55 -17.66
N ASN A 71 9.38 -14.58 -16.30
CA ASN A 71 8.63 -13.63 -15.50
C ASN A 71 9.05 -12.19 -15.80
N PRO A 72 8.10 -11.24 -15.80
CA PRO A 72 8.42 -9.81 -15.91
C PRO A 72 9.11 -9.32 -14.63
N PRO A 73 9.84 -8.18 -14.70
CA PRO A 73 10.35 -7.54 -13.51
C PRO A 73 9.19 -6.95 -12.70
N LEU A 74 9.20 -7.18 -11.39
CA LEU A 74 8.17 -6.74 -10.46
C LEU A 74 8.83 -5.98 -9.30
N ASN A 75 8.30 -4.81 -8.95
CA ASN A 75 8.74 -4.04 -7.80
C ASN A 75 7.72 -4.15 -6.66
N ILE A 76 8.22 -4.34 -5.45
CA ILE A 76 7.45 -4.49 -4.22
C ILE A 76 7.74 -3.30 -3.31
N MET A 77 6.69 -2.63 -2.84
CA MET A 77 6.81 -1.46 -1.97
C MET A 77 5.78 -1.55 -0.83
N GLY A 78 6.02 -0.80 0.24
CA GLY A 78 5.04 -0.62 1.31
C GLY A 78 4.72 -1.92 2.07
N VAL A 79 5.70 -2.81 2.25
CA VAL A 79 5.53 -4.03 3.06
C VAL A 79 5.16 -3.63 4.49
N PRO A 80 4.00 -4.06 5.03
CA PRO A 80 3.56 -3.64 6.35
C PRO A 80 4.44 -4.19 7.47
N ALA A 81 4.45 -3.48 8.60
CA ALA A 81 5.10 -3.98 9.82
C ALA A 81 4.46 -5.31 10.26
N GLY A 82 5.26 -6.19 10.83
CA GLY A 82 4.82 -7.52 11.25
C GLY A 82 4.88 -8.59 10.16
N THR A 83 5.14 -8.20 8.90
CA THR A 83 5.35 -9.17 7.81
C THR A 83 6.57 -10.04 8.09
N LYS A 84 6.45 -11.33 7.85
CA LYS A 84 7.52 -12.33 7.98
C LYS A 84 7.95 -12.88 6.63
N SER A 85 7.01 -12.98 5.67
CA SER A 85 7.29 -13.41 4.30
C SER A 85 6.28 -12.79 3.34
N LEU A 86 6.58 -12.86 2.04
CA LEU A 86 5.65 -12.50 0.98
C LEU A 86 5.31 -13.74 0.16
N ALA A 87 4.13 -13.72 -0.48
CA ALA A 87 3.71 -14.72 -1.44
C ALA A 87 3.14 -14.05 -2.70
N LEU A 88 3.32 -14.70 -3.84
CA LEU A 88 2.86 -14.22 -5.15
C LEU A 88 2.11 -15.36 -5.85
N ILE A 89 0.93 -15.04 -6.37
CA ILE A 89 0.13 -15.92 -7.23
C ILE A 89 -0.12 -15.18 -8.54
N VAL A 90 0.12 -15.83 -9.67
CA VAL A 90 -0.23 -15.31 -10.99
C VAL A 90 -1.19 -16.30 -11.65
N HIS A 91 -2.37 -15.82 -12.07
CA HIS A 91 -3.38 -16.67 -12.67
C HIS A 91 -4.18 -15.92 -13.75
N ASP A 92 -4.86 -16.68 -14.58
CA ASP A 92 -5.71 -16.24 -15.69
C ASP A 92 -7.13 -16.79 -15.49
N PRO A 93 -8.08 -15.96 -15.00
CA PRO A 93 -9.46 -16.37 -14.82
C PRO A 93 -10.23 -16.52 -16.13
N ASP A 94 -9.73 -15.96 -17.24
CA ASP A 94 -10.37 -16.02 -18.57
C ASP A 94 -9.97 -17.27 -19.37
N ALA A 95 -9.09 -18.12 -18.82
CA ALA A 95 -8.64 -19.30 -19.52
C ALA A 95 -9.80 -20.27 -19.81
N VAL A 96 -9.86 -20.79 -21.04
CA VAL A 96 -10.95 -21.66 -21.51
C VAL A 96 -11.13 -22.96 -20.68
N SER A 97 -10.10 -23.38 -19.98
CA SER A 97 -10.12 -24.54 -19.06
C SER A 97 -10.52 -24.18 -17.62
N GLY A 98 -10.94 -22.95 -17.37
CA GLY A 98 -11.13 -22.37 -16.04
C GLY A 98 -9.88 -21.62 -15.55
N ASP A 99 -9.93 -21.11 -14.34
CA ASP A 99 -8.88 -20.26 -13.76
C ASP A 99 -7.48 -20.94 -13.75
N PHE A 100 -6.63 -20.55 -14.70
CA PHE A 100 -5.33 -21.18 -14.95
C PHE A 100 -4.23 -20.51 -14.13
N VAL A 101 -3.53 -21.28 -13.33
CA VAL A 101 -2.40 -20.81 -12.51
C VAL A 101 -1.12 -20.78 -13.35
N HIS A 102 -0.57 -19.58 -13.52
CA HIS A 102 0.67 -19.33 -14.26
C HIS A 102 1.92 -19.41 -13.38
N TRP A 103 1.80 -19.02 -12.12
CA TRP A 103 2.92 -18.99 -11.19
C TRP A 103 2.44 -18.93 -9.75
N THR A 104 3.12 -19.66 -8.86
CA THR A 104 3.04 -19.48 -7.42
C THR A 104 4.44 -19.42 -6.84
N ALA A 105 4.66 -18.46 -5.93
CA ALA A 105 5.91 -18.29 -5.22
C ALA A 105 5.61 -17.83 -3.78
N TRP A 106 6.34 -18.34 -2.80
CA TRP A 106 6.17 -17.99 -1.40
C TRP A 106 7.49 -18.05 -0.65
N ASP A 107 7.43 -17.67 0.64
CA ASP A 107 8.59 -17.43 1.48
C ASP A 107 9.58 -16.45 0.83
N ILE A 108 9.02 -15.51 0.02
CA ILE A 108 9.79 -14.41 -0.56
C ILE A 108 10.26 -13.53 0.60
N PRO A 109 11.59 -13.25 0.71
CA PRO A 109 12.11 -12.41 1.79
C PRO A 109 11.51 -11.02 1.83
N ILE A 110 11.22 -10.51 3.02
CA ILE A 110 10.59 -9.18 3.22
C ILE A 110 11.47 -8.00 2.76
N ALA A 111 12.78 -8.21 2.66
CA ALA A 111 13.72 -7.22 2.14
C ALA A 111 13.69 -7.13 0.59
N THR A 112 12.91 -7.99 -0.08
CA THR A 112 12.77 -7.97 -1.53
C THR A 112 12.05 -6.73 -1.98
N THR A 113 12.72 -5.84 -2.68
CA THR A 113 12.13 -4.66 -3.33
C THR A 113 11.91 -4.88 -4.82
N GLU A 114 12.55 -5.91 -5.39
CA GLU A 114 12.46 -6.27 -6.81
C GLU A 114 12.55 -7.78 -6.99
N VAL A 115 11.69 -8.32 -7.84
CA VAL A 115 11.81 -9.62 -8.47
C VAL A 115 12.29 -9.35 -9.90
N ALA A 116 13.55 -9.60 -10.18
CA ALA A 116 14.11 -9.32 -11.50
C ALA A 116 13.49 -10.22 -12.58
N ALA A 117 13.52 -9.77 -13.84
CA ALA A 117 13.09 -10.58 -14.97
C ALA A 117 13.91 -11.89 -15.03
N ASN A 118 13.25 -12.99 -15.36
CA ASN A 118 13.84 -14.33 -15.45
C ASN A 118 14.56 -14.77 -14.16
N SER A 119 14.05 -14.38 -13.00
CA SER A 119 14.68 -14.66 -11.71
C SER A 119 13.66 -14.72 -10.58
N VAL A 120 14.07 -15.32 -9.47
CA VAL A 120 13.36 -15.23 -8.18
C VAL A 120 14.36 -14.90 -7.08
N PRO A 121 13.96 -14.14 -6.04
CA PRO A 121 14.82 -13.86 -4.89
C PRO A 121 15.32 -15.16 -4.21
N THR A 122 16.55 -15.14 -3.75
CA THR A 122 17.13 -16.28 -2.99
C THR A 122 16.27 -16.59 -1.76
N GLY A 123 15.97 -17.85 -1.53
CA GLY A 123 15.12 -18.32 -0.45
C GLY A 123 13.66 -18.50 -0.83
N THR A 124 13.23 -17.96 -1.99
CA THR A 124 11.88 -18.14 -2.52
C THR A 124 11.63 -19.59 -2.96
N VAL A 125 10.50 -20.15 -2.57
CA VAL A 125 10.00 -21.43 -3.04
C VAL A 125 8.98 -21.20 -4.16
N GLN A 126 9.05 -21.97 -5.22
CA GLN A 126 8.08 -21.93 -6.33
C GLN A 126 7.26 -23.22 -6.36
N GLY A 127 5.95 -23.10 -6.50
CA GLY A 127 5.02 -24.21 -6.55
C GLY A 127 4.63 -24.63 -7.96
N ILE A 128 3.70 -25.57 -8.01
CA ILE A 128 3.21 -26.16 -9.25
C ILE A 128 2.15 -25.26 -9.89
N ASN A 129 2.34 -24.93 -11.16
CA ASN A 129 1.36 -24.23 -11.99
C ASN A 129 0.37 -25.22 -12.62
N SER A 130 -0.67 -24.73 -13.32
CA SER A 130 -1.69 -25.57 -13.95
C SER A 130 -1.16 -26.48 -15.08
N ALA A 131 0.05 -26.24 -15.58
CA ALA A 131 0.73 -27.14 -16.52
C ALA A 131 1.53 -28.26 -15.82
N GLY A 132 1.44 -28.39 -14.49
CA GLY A 132 2.14 -29.41 -13.70
C GLY A 132 3.65 -29.13 -13.53
N ARG A 133 4.09 -27.89 -13.67
CA ARG A 133 5.50 -27.48 -13.59
C ARG A 133 5.72 -26.44 -12.51
N ALA A 134 6.84 -26.49 -11.85
CA ALA A 134 7.25 -25.43 -10.94
C ALA A 134 7.76 -24.21 -11.72
N GLY A 135 7.45 -23.01 -11.19
CA GLY A 135 7.92 -21.75 -11.74
C GLY A 135 6.92 -21.07 -12.68
N TYR A 136 7.39 -19.95 -13.24
CA TYR A 136 6.59 -19.09 -14.11
C TYR A 136 6.31 -19.73 -15.48
N MET A 137 5.07 -19.59 -15.92
CA MET A 137 4.63 -19.84 -17.29
C MET A 137 3.92 -18.59 -17.80
N GLY A 138 4.39 -18.02 -18.89
CA GLY A 138 3.86 -16.78 -19.45
C GLY A 138 2.48 -16.94 -20.06
N PRO A 139 1.78 -15.81 -20.26
CA PRO A 139 0.55 -15.73 -21.02
C PRO A 139 0.61 -16.48 -22.35
N CYS A 140 -0.38 -17.35 -22.61
CA CYS A 140 -0.47 -18.11 -23.83
C CYS A 140 -1.93 -18.47 -24.16
N PRO A 141 -2.81 -17.47 -24.34
CA PRO A 141 -4.21 -17.76 -24.64
C PRO A 141 -4.32 -18.35 -26.04
N PRO A 142 -5.29 -19.25 -26.31
CA PRO A 142 -5.55 -19.72 -27.66
C PRO A 142 -5.97 -18.58 -28.59
N ALA A 143 -5.59 -18.65 -29.86
CA ALA A 143 -6.02 -17.66 -30.85
C ALA A 143 -7.55 -17.64 -30.94
N GLY A 144 -8.14 -16.44 -31.06
CA GLY A 144 -9.58 -16.23 -31.14
C GLY A 144 -10.32 -16.24 -29.80
N THR A 145 -9.65 -16.38 -28.67
CA THR A 145 -10.28 -16.26 -27.33
C THR A 145 -10.31 -14.82 -26.80
N GLY A 146 -9.70 -13.89 -27.53
CA GLY A 146 -9.65 -12.47 -27.18
C GLY A 146 -8.55 -12.13 -26.18
N THR A 147 -8.75 -11.01 -25.49
CA THR A 147 -7.80 -10.53 -24.47
C THR A 147 -8.10 -11.18 -23.14
N HIS A 148 -7.10 -11.81 -22.54
CA HIS A 148 -7.14 -12.39 -21.21
C HIS A 148 -6.51 -11.46 -20.17
N HIS A 149 -6.96 -11.56 -18.92
CA HIS A 149 -6.46 -10.86 -17.75
C HIS A 149 -5.52 -11.78 -16.96
N TYR A 150 -4.30 -11.33 -16.76
CA TYR A 150 -3.30 -12.02 -15.94
C TYR A 150 -3.19 -11.31 -14.61
N ILE A 151 -3.71 -11.92 -13.56
CA ILE A 151 -3.82 -11.35 -12.23
C ILE A 151 -2.58 -11.74 -11.43
N PHE A 152 -1.80 -10.74 -11.02
CA PHE A 152 -0.64 -10.88 -10.13
C PHE A 152 -1.08 -10.48 -8.73
N GLU A 153 -1.28 -11.45 -7.84
CA GLU A 153 -1.69 -11.24 -6.45
C GLU A 153 -0.47 -11.33 -5.53
N LEU A 154 -0.08 -10.20 -4.91
CA LEU A 154 0.97 -10.16 -3.90
C LEU A 154 0.34 -10.15 -2.50
N TYR A 155 0.84 -10.99 -1.61
CA TYR A 155 0.42 -11.11 -0.22
C TYR A 155 1.57 -10.83 0.73
N ALA A 156 1.32 -10.06 1.80
CA ALA A 156 2.21 -9.93 2.95
C ALA A 156 1.67 -10.81 4.09
N LEU A 157 2.51 -11.70 4.61
CA LEU A 157 2.13 -12.71 5.58
C LEU A 157 2.84 -12.50 6.91
N ASP A 158 2.16 -12.78 8.05
CA ASP A 158 2.75 -12.72 9.39
C ASP A 158 3.56 -13.96 9.77
N LYS A 159 3.74 -14.89 8.85
CA LYS A 159 4.53 -16.11 9.01
C LYS A 159 5.31 -16.47 7.75
N THR A 160 6.27 -17.36 7.86
CA THR A 160 6.81 -18.16 6.76
C THR A 160 5.97 -19.42 6.61
N LEU A 161 5.74 -19.88 5.39
CA LEU A 161 4.85 -21.01 5.14
C LEU A 161 5.58 -22.36 5.24
N GLY A 162 6.85 -22.41 4.82
CA GLY A 162 7.66 -23.62 4.88
C GLY A 162 7.11 -24.77 4.03
N LEU A 163 6.30 -24.47 3.01
CA LEU A 163 5.70 -25.47 2.14
C LEU A 163 6.73 -26.02 1.14
N LYS A 164 6.50 -27.24 0.66
CA LYS A 164 7.34 -27.87 -0.35
C LYS A 164 7.01 -27.37 -1.75
N ASN A 165 7.98 -27.45 -2.67
CA ASN A 165 7.85 -26.99 -4.06
C ASN A 165 6.83 -27.76 -4.93
N ASN A 166 6.22 -28.83 -4.43
CA ASN A 166 5.11 -29.53 -5.07
C ASN A 166 3.72 -29.04 -4.61
N THR A 167 3.66 -27.94 -3.87
CA THR A 167 2.42 -27.31 -3.41
C THR A 167 1.74 -26.59 -4.59
N ASP A 168 0.45 -26.82 -4.74
CA ASP A 168 -0.40 -26.10 -5.70
C ASP A 168 -0.98 -24.80 -5.09
N ARG A 169 -1.74 -24.04 -5.90
CA ARG A 169 -2.35 -22.79 -5.47
C ARG A 169 -3.32 -22.94 -4.30
N ASP A 170 -4.16 -23.99 -4.33
CA ASP A 170 -5.20 -24.13 -3.31
C ASP A 170 -4.59 -24.51 -1.97
N GLN A 171 -3.59 -25.35 -1.96
CA GLN A 171 -2.78 -25.65 -0.76
C GLN A 171 -2.05 -24.40 -0.25
N LEU A 172 -1.52 -23.56 -1.16
CA LEU A 172 -0.89 -22.29 -0.81
C LEU A 172 -1.91 -21.34 -0.18
N LYS A 173 -3.08 -21.14 -0.82
CA LYS A 173 -4.15 -20.28 -0.30
C LYS A 173 -4.63 -20.73 1.09
N ASN A 174 -4.83 -22.02 1.28
CA ASN A 174 -5.20 -22.59 2.59
C ASN A 174 -4.13 -22.32 3.68
N ALA A 175 -2.85 -22.40 3.33
CA ALA A 175 -1.77 -22.12 4.26
C ALA A 175 -1.62 -20.64 4.63
N MET A 176 -2.08 -19.74 3.76
CA MET A 176 -2.11 -18.29 3.97
C MET A 176 -3.33 -17.83 4.76
N GLU A 177 -4.39 -18.63 4.85
CA GLU A 177 -5.64 -18.25 5.52
C GLU A 177 -5.39 -17.87 6.98
N GLY A 178 -5.93 -16.70 7.39
CA GLY A 178 -5.73 -16.13 8.72
C GLY A 178 -4.34 -15.50 8.97
N HIS A 179 -3.45 -15.49 7.95
CA HIS A 179 -2.08 -14.98 8.06
C HIS A 179 -1.78 -13.81 7.12
N ILE A 180 -2.78 -13.31 6.38
CA ILE A 180 -2.61 -12.22 5.42
C ILE A 180 -2.73 -10.87 6.14
N LEU A 181 -1.65 -10.09 6.15
CA LEU A 181 -1.61 -8.73 6.69
C LEU A 181 -2.03 -7.69 5.65
N ALA A 182 -1.69 -7.91 4.39
CA ALA A 182 -2.04 -7.06 3.27
C ALA A 182 -1.98 -7.82 1.95
N GLN A 183 -2.71 -7.29 0.95
CA GLN A 183 -2.73 -7.81 -0.41
C GLN A 183 -2.66 -6.64 -1.40
N HIS A 184 -2.05 -6.88 -2.56
CA HIS A 184 -2.11 -5.98 -3.71
C HIS A 184 -2.24 -6.78 -5.01
N ILE A 185 -3.00 -6.24 -5.95
CA ILE A 185 -3.25 -6.85 -7.26
C ILE A 185 -2.66 -5.94 -8.35
N LEU A 186 -1.96 -6.54 -9.28
CA LEU A 186 -1.53 -5.94 -10.55
C LEU A 186 -2.09 -6.81 -11.69
N THR A 187 -2.80 -6.21 -12.62
CA THR A 187 -3.40 -6.91 -13.76
C THR A 187 -2.64 -6.57 -15.04
N GLY A 188 -2.19 -7.58 -15.74
CA GLY A 188 -1.67 -7.45 -17.10
C GLY A 188 -2.62 -8.05 -18.13
N LEU A 189 -2.60 -7.55 -19.34
CA LEU A 189 -3.42 -8.02 -20.44
C LEU A 189 -2.56 -8.69 -21.52
N PHE A 190 -3.09 -9.75 -22.14
CA PHE A 190 -2.45 -10.33 -23.32
C PHE A 190 -3.49 -11.05 -24.20
N SER A 191 -3.33 -10.92 -25.52
CA SER A 191 -4.08 -11.63 -26.55
C SER A 191 -3.11 -12.37 -27.47
N ALA A 192 -3.51 -13.52 -27.99
CA ALA A 192 -2.71 -14.27 -28.95
C ALA A 192 -2.89 -13.77 -30.41
N ASP A 193 -3.78 -12.83 -30.64
CA ASP A 193 -4.14 -12.30 -31.96
C ASP A 193 -3.10 -11.31 -32.48
#